data_e694de06552add2f9407d6544131c2e4
#
_entry.id   e694de06552add2f9407d6544131c2e4
#
_cell.length_a   1.000
_cell.length_b   1.000
_cell.length_c   1.000
_cell.angle_alpha   90.00
_cell.angle_beta   90.00
_cell.angle_gamma   90.00
#
_symmetry.space_group_name_H-M   'P 1'
#
loop_
_entity.id
_entity.type
_entity.pdbx_description
1 polymer ?
#
loop_
_entity_poly.entity_id
_entity_poly.type
_entity_poly.pdbx_seq_one_letter_code
_entity_poly.pdbx_strand_id
1 'polypeptide(L)'
;MYKRQFPPDCENPHRCSWASCGDDIGFIEKVIDHHKNQYDIKSVIVIGMSNGGMLAQAIGCKLADKVDAIINIEGMQALGMSCIPDKPLTMVIYGAKNDTTVPPEDILASDGYFYEPMKNTVNDWKNAFNCSNSTKKQILNPAEMTEEHFYDCSDGVTITSILDHN
;
A
#
# COMPACT_ATOMS: atom_id res chain seq x y z
N MET A 1 5.89 -25.27 -6.74
CA MET A 1 6.65 -25.13 -5.48
C MET A 1 6.66 -23.62 -5.17
N TYR A 2 5.78 -23.17 -4.26
CA TYR A 2 5.72 -21.76 -3.91
C TYR A 2 7.03 -21.36 -3.27
N LYS A 3 7.73 -20.39 -3.87
CA LYS A 3 8.83 -19.75 -3.15
C LYS A 3 8.22 -19.04 -1.94
N ARG A 4 8.60 -19.45 -0.73
CA ARG A 4 8.20 -18.73 0.48
C ARG A 4 8.66 -17.29 0.33
N GLN A 5 7.70 -16.38 0.29
CA GLN A 5 7.98 -14.96 0.25
C GLN A 5 8.18 -14.48 1.69
N PHE A 6 9.41 -14.58 2.15
CA PHE A 6 9.79 -13.93 3.38
C PHE A 6 10.31 -12.54 3.07
N PRO A 7 10.27 -11.63 4.06
CA PRO A 7 11.04 -10.42 3.97
C PRO A 7 12.47 -10.75 3.52
N PRO A 8 13.09 -9.89 2.71
CA PRO A 8 14.44 -10.13 2.24
C PRO A 8 15.32 -10.47 3.42
N ASP A 9 15.92 -11.65 3.37
CA ASP A 9 16.87 -12.09 4.35
C ASP A 9 18.16 -11.31 4.16
N CYS A 10 18.51 -10.50 5.13
CA CYS A 10 19.70 -9.69 5.10
C CYS A 10 21.00 -10.51 5.08
N GLU A 11 20.92 -11.80 5.38
CA GLU A 11 22.03 -12.73 5.21
C GLU A 11 22.26 -13.11 3.73
N ASN A 12 21.25 -12.87 2.86
CA ASN A 12 21.36 -13.14 1.43
C ASN A 12 21.48 -11.82 0.65
N PRO A 13 22.67 -11.43 0.18
CA PRO A 13 22.91 -10.15 -0.48
C PRO A 13 22.10 -9.93 -1.76
N HIS A 14 21.62 -11.00 -2.42
CA HIS A 14 20.75 -10.89 -3.58
C HIS A 14 19.31 -10.51 -3.22
N ARG A 15 18.90 -10.69 -1.96
CA ARG A 15 17.58 -10.33 -1.46
C ARG A 15 17.56 -8.98 -0.74
N CYS A 16 18.69 -8.55 -0.23
CA CYS A 16 18.83 -7.23 0.39
C CYS A 16 18.78 -6.06 -0.62
N SER A 17 18.76 -6.34 -1.93
CA SER A 17 18.54 -5.29 -2.94
C SER A 17 17.11 -4.70 -2.91
N TRP A 18 16.17 -5.38 -2.27
CA TRP A 18 14.77 -4.93 -2.16
C TRP A 18 14.48 -4.16 -0.88
N ALA A 19 15.28 -4.38 0.14
CA ALA A 19 15.18 -3.65 1.39
C ALA A 19 16.59 -3.25 1.81
N SER A 20 16.71 -2.09 2.41
CA SER A 20 17.99 -1.58 2.89
C SER A 20 18.58 -2.42 4.01
N CYS A 21 17.84 -3.39 4.58
CA CYS A 21 18.12 -4.08 5.85
C CYS A 21 18.28 -3.11 7.04
N GLY A 22 17.97 -1.83 6.81
CA GLY A 22 17.85 -0.82 7.83
C GLY A 22 16.46 -0.76 8.43
N ASP A 23 16.28 -0.01 9.48
CA ASP A 23 15.00 0.33 10.05
C ASP A 23 14.38 1.50 9.27
N ASP A 24 13.88 1.24 8.07
CA ASP A 24 13.30 2.27 7.20
C ASP A 24 12.06 2.90 7.84
N ILE A 25 11.24 2.13 8.55
CA ILE A 25 10.04 2.62 9.23
C ILE A 25 10.44 3.56 10.36
N GLY A 26 11.38 3.16 11.21
CA GLY A 26 11.90 4.02 12.28
C GLY A 26 12.64 5.26 11.75
N PHE A 27 13.26 5.18 10.57
CA PHE A 27 13.81 6.36 9.92
C PHE A 27 12.71 7.35 9.52
N ILE A 28 11.67 6.89 8.84
CA ILE A 28 10.54 7.76 8.44
C ILE A 28 9.81 8.30 9.67
N GLU A 29 9.64 7.51 10.71
CA GLU A 29 9.08 7.98 11.99
C GLU A 29 9.85 9.18 12.53
N LYS A 30 11.17 9.09 12.59
CA LYS A 30 12.03 10.19 13.04
C LYS A 30 11.93 11.42 12.13
N VAL A 31 11.79 11.23 10.82
CA VAL A 31 11.58 12.34 9.87
C VAL A 31 10.26 13.05 10.18
N ILE A 32 9.17 12.30 10.37
CA ILE A 32 7.85 12.85 10.73
C ILE A 32 7.94 13.63 12.04
N ASP A 33 8.50 13.03 13.09
CA ASP A 33 8.63 13.64 14.41
C ASP A 33 9.48 14.90 14.36
N HIS A 34 10.62 14.87 13.62
CA HIS A 34 11.49 16.02 13.45
C HIS A 34 10.72 17.22 12.85
N HIS A 35 9.97 16.97 11.77
CA HIS A 35 9.23 18.04 11.11
C HIS A 35 8.03 18.52 11.94
N LYS A 36 7.30 17.62 12.59
CA LYS A 36 6.21 18.00 13.51
C LYS A 36 6.70 18.87 14.67
N ASN A 37 7.93 18.69 15.13
CA ASN A 37 8.53 19.49 16.19
C ASN A 37 8.97 20.90 15.73
N GLN A 38 9.21 21.07 14.42
CA GLN A 38 9.68 22.34 13.87
C GLN A 38 8.57 23.18 13.22
N TYR A 39 7.51 22.53 12.75
CA TYR A 39 6.47 23.16 11.95
C TYR A 39 5.08 22.75 12.46
N ASP A 40 4.10 23.62 12.28
CA ASP A 40 2.69 23.34 12.58
C ASP A 40 2.07 22.46 11.46
N ILE A 41 2.47 21.19 11.42
CA ILE A 41 1.99 20.22 10.44
C ILE A 41 0.62 19.72 10.86
N LYS A 42 -0.36 19.91 9.98
CA LYS A 42 -1.76 19.52 10.20
C LYS A 42 -2.06 18.12 9.69
N SER A 43 -1.32 17.64 8.68
CA SER A 43 -1.56 16.34 8.07
C SER A 43 -0.26 15.76 7.54
N VAL A 44 -0.13 14.45 7.63
CA VAL A 44 0.99 13.67 7.08
C VAL A 44 0.45 12.63 6.11
N ILE A 45 0.85 12.75 4.86
CA ILE A 45 0.48 11.80 3.81
C ILE A 45 1.76 11.12 3.31
N VAL A 46 1.75 9.80 3.29
CA VAL A 46 2.88 9.01 2.77
C VAL A 46 2.55 8.50 1.39
N ILE A 47 3.39 8.84 0.43
CA ILE A 47 3.23 8.45 -0.99
C ILE A 47 4.43 7.62 -1.40
N GLY A 48 4.18 6.47 -2.01
CA GLY A 48 5.24 5.61 -2.52
C GLY A 48 4.84 4.89 -3.80
N MET A 49 5.83 4.62 -4.66
CA MET A 49 5.66 3.87 -5.90
C MET A 49 6.53 2.62 -5.87
N SER A 50 6.03 1.51 -6.45
CA SER A 50 6.72 0.22 -6.50
C SER A 50 7.17 -0.23 -5.10
N ASN A 51 8.45 -0.48 -4.87
CA ASN A 51 8.99 -0.79 -3.53
C ASN A 51 8.69 0.31 -2.50
N GLY A 52 8.67 1.60 -2.91
CA GLY A 52 8.23 2.70 -2.06
C GLY A 52 6.74 2.63 -1.70
N GLY A 53 5.89 2.09 -2.58
CA GLY A 53 4.47 1.82 -2.31
C GLY A 53 4.29 0.72 -1.26
N MET A 54 5.11 -0.34 -1.32
CA MET A 54 5.16 -1.37 -0.29
C MET A 54 5.56 -0.78 1.07
N LEU A 55 6.58 0.10 1.08
CA LEU A 55 7.00 0.80 2.30
C LEU A 55 5.90 1.74 2.81
N ALA A 56 5.22 2.48 1.93
CA ALA A 56 4.11 3.36 2.32
C ALA A 56 2.99 2.57 3.03
N GLN A 57 2.63 1.40 2.52
CA GLN A 57 1.66 0.53 3.18
C GLN A 57 2.16 0.01 4.53
N ALA A 58 3.42 -0.41 4.63
CA ALA A 58 4.02 -0.84 5.87
C ALA A 58 4.08 0.28 6.92
N ILE A 59 4.38 1.52 6.49
CA ILE A 59 4.32 2.72 7.34
C ILE A 59 2.88 2.95 7.83
N GLY A 60 1.89 2.88 6.93
CA GLY A 60 0.49 2.99 7.31
C GLY A 60 0.09 1.98 8.40
N CYS A 61 0.55 0.74 8.29
CA CYS A 61 0.27 -0.29 9.29
C CYS A 61 0.99 -0.07 10.63
N LYS A 62 2.20 0.48 10.61
CA LYS A 62 3.03 0.60 11.83
C LYS A 62 2.93 1.95 12.52
N LEU A 63 2.61 3.00 11.77
CA LEU A 63 2.58 4.38 12.22
C LEU A 63 1.20 5.05 11.97
N ALA A 64 0.12 4.26 12.04
CA ALA A 64 -1.25 4.74 11.83
C ALA A 64 -1.68 5.87 12.78
N ASP A 65 -0.96 6.06 13.88
CA ASP A 65 -1.17 7.17 14.81
C ASP A 65 -0.42 8.46 14.42
N LYS A 66 0.48 8.38 13.46
CA LYS A 66 1.34 9.50 13.02
C LYS A 66 1.06 9.98 11.61
N VAL A 67 0.34 9.18 10.81
CA VAL A 67 0.01 9.47 9.42
C VAL A 67 -1.50 9.49 9.21
N ASP A 68 -1.98 10.35 8.32
CA ASP A 68 -3.42 10.54 8.07
C ASP A 68 -3.88 9.79 6.80
N ALA A 69 -2.97 9.55 5.87
CA ALA A 69 -3.25 8.80 4.66
C ALA A 69 -2.00 8.16 4.06
N ILE A 70 -2.20 7.09 3.30
CA ILE A 70 -1.19 6.52 2.42
C ILE A 70 -1.67 6.52 0.96
N ILE A 71 -0.73 6.71 0.05
CA ILE A 71 -0.94 6.53 -1.39
C ILE A 71 0.09 5.50 -1.87
N ASN A 72 -0.41 4.34 -2.25
CA ASN A 72 0.39 3.22 -2.74
C ASN A 72 0.20 3.11 -4.26
N ILE A 73 1.27 3.33 -5.01
CA ILE A 73 1.27 3.26 -6.48
C ILE A 73 2.09 2.03 -6.89
N GLU A 74 1.43 1.03 -7.48
CA GLU A 74 2.06 -0.20 -7.99
C GLU A 74 2.97 -0.91 -6.97
N GLY A 75 2.60 -0.87 -5.68
CA GLY A 75 3.39 -1.42 -4.59
C GLY A 75 2.64 -2.54 -3.84
N MET A 76 2.15 -3.57 -4.55
CA MET A 76 1.50 -4.70 -3.90
C MET A 76 2.47 -5.41 -2.97
N GLN A 77 2.04 -5.71 -1.75
CA GLN A 77 2.87 -6.43 -0.78
C GLN A 77 3.20 -7.84 -1.29
N ALA A 78 4.35 -8.35 -0.92
CA ALA A 78 4.62 -9.77 -1.15
C ALA A 78 3.54 -10.63 -0.49
N LEU A 79 3.14 -11.72 -1.14
CA LEU A 79 2.05 -12.58 -0.69
C LEU A 79 2.26 -13.03 0.76
N GLY A 80 1.27 -12.80 1.60
CA GLY A 80 1.31 -13.09 3.04
C GLY A 80 2.02 -12.02 3.89
N MET A 81 2.42 -10.89 3.29
CA MET A 81 3.03 -9.74 3.99
C MET A 81 2.07 -8.55 4.12
N SER A 82 0.84 -8.70 3.62
CA SER A 82 -0.18 -7.67 3.79
C SER A 82 -0.49 -7.44 5.26
N CYS A 83 -0.81 -6.21 5.60
CA CYS A 83 -1.11 -5.81 6.96
C CYS A 83 -2.33 -4.89 7.02
N ILE A 84 -2.98 -4.86 8.17
CA ILE A 84 -4.08 -3.97 8.48
C ILE A 84 -3.61 -3.04 9.60
N PRO A 85 -3.76 -1.71 9.47
CA PRO A 85 -3.45 -0.79 10.54
C PRO A 85 -4.33 -1.02 11.77
N ASP A 86 -3.76 -0.80 12.97
CA ASP A 86 -4.50 -0.89 14.24
C ASP A 86 -5.52 0.25 14.41
N LYS A 87 -5.40 1.31 13.63
CA LYS A 87 -6.33 2.46 13.59
C LYS A 87 -6.79 2.71 12.17
N PRO A 88 -8.03 3.18 11.98
CA PRO A 88 -8.51 3.58 10.66
C PRO A 88 -7.59 4.59 10.00
N LEU A 89 -7.29 4.36 8.73
CA LEU A 89 -6.37 5.15 7.93
C LEU A 89 -6.89 5.25 6.49
N THR A 90 -6.87 6.45 5.93
CA THR A 90 -7.23 6.65 4.52
C THR A 90 -6.18 6.01 3.61
N MET A 91 -6.64 5.25 2.62
CA MET A 91 -5.78 4.62 1.62
C MET A 91 -6.23 4.95 0.20
N VAL A 92 -5.27 5.30 -0.65
CA VAL A 92 -5.43 5.22 -2.11
C VAL A 92 -4.41 4.20 -2.62
N ILE A 93 -4.89 3.23 -3.40
CA ILE A 93 -4.04 2.22 -4.03
C ILE A 93 -4.29 2.18 -5.53
N TYR A 94 -3.21 2.23 -6.30
CA TYR A 94 -3.24 2.15 -7.76
C TYR A 94 -2.45 0.92 -8.22
N GLY A 95 -3.00 0.22 -9.22
CA GLY A 95 -2.33 -0.88 -9.90
C GLY A 95 -2.69 -0.93 -11.38
N ALA A 96 -1.75 -1.34 -12.22
CA ALA A 96 -1.97 -1.56 -13.65
C ALA A 96 -1.98 -3.06 -13.97
N LYS A 97 -2.97 -3.54 -14.73
CA LYS A 97 -3.10 -4.97 -15.06
C LYS A 97 -1.96 -5.51 -15.89
N ASN A 98 -1.32 -4.66 -16.69
CA ASN A 98 -0.17 -5.04 -17.50
C ASN A 98 1.16 -4.97 -16.73
N ASP A 99 1.16 -4.57 -15.46
CA ASP A 99 2.35 -4.65 -14.63
C ASP A 99 2.72 -6.11 -14.36
N THR A 100 3.79 -6.56 -15.01
CA THR A 100 4.34 -7.91 -14.86
C THR A 100 5.36 -8.01 -13.73
N THR A 101 5.77 -6.88 -13.16
CA THR A 101 6.77 -6.82 -12.08
C THR A 101 6.12 -6.87 -10.70
N VAL A 102 5.07 -6.07 -10.50
CA VAL A 102 4.29 -6.04 -9.25
C VAL A 102 2.80 -6.11 -9.61
N PRO A 103 2.32 -7.25 -10.13
CA PRO A 103 0.96 -7.37 -10.63
C PRO A 103 -0.08 -7.14 -9.54
N PRO A 104 -1.19 -6.41 -9.86
CA PRO A 104 -2.28 -6.20 -8.91
C PRO A 104 -3.22 -7.41 -8.77
N GLU A 105 -3.01 -8.45 -9.56
CA GLU A 105 -3.82 -9.67 -9.60
C GLU A 105 -2.99 -10.88 -9.14
N ASP A 106 -3.66 -12.01 -8.87
CA ASP A 106 -3.02 -13.26 -8.43
C ASP A 106 -2.34 -13.98 -9.61
N ILE A 107 -1.26 -13.40 -10.09
CA ILE A 107 -0.42 -13.97 -11.16
C ILE A 107 1.05 -14.00 -10.73
N LEU A 108 1.80 -14.92 -11.31
CA LEU A 108 3.23 -15.01 -11.09
C LEU A 108 3.93 -13.81 -11.75
N ALA A 109 4.62 -13.02 -10.95
CA ALA A 109 5.38 -11.87 -11.42
C ALA A 109 6.65 -12.28 -12.18
N SER A 110 7.19 -11.37 -12.99
CA SER A 110 8.38 -11.60 -13.81
C SER A 110 9.64 -11.91 -12.99
N ASP A 111 9.68 -11.50 -11.74
CA ASP A 111 10.76 -11.79 -10.78
C ASP A 111 10.60 -13.15 -10.07
N GLY A 112 9.52 -13.87 -10.36
CA GLY A 112 9.22 -15.19 -9.81
C GLY A 112 8.57 -15.16 -8.42
N TYR A 113 8.03 -14.02 -7.98
CA TYR A 113 7.26 -13.87 -6.76
C TYR A 113 5.76 -13.78 -7.04
N PHE A 114 4.97 -14.03 -6.00
CA PHE A 114 3.56 -13.66 -5.96
C PHE A 114 3.38 -12.47 -5.04
N TYR A 115 2.51 -11.56 -5.44
CA TYR A 115 2.13 -10.40 -4.64
C TYR A 115 0.69 -10.55 -4.15
N GLU A 116 0.38 -9.87 -3.06
CA GLU A 116 -0.98 -9.85 -2.54
C GLU A 116 -1.89 -9.11 -3.53
N PRO A 117 -2.95 -9.74 -4.04
CA PRO A 117 -3.85 -9.07 -4.97
C PRO A 117 -4.39 -7.77 -4.37
N MET A 118 -4.36 -6.69 -5.15
CA MET A 118 -4.84 -5.37 -4.73
C MET A 118 -6.25 -5.44 -4.12
N LYS A 119 -7.13 -6.25 -4.73
CA LYS A 119 -8.49 -6.46 -4.26
C LYS A 119 -8.55 -7.03 -2.84
N ASN A 120 -7.62 -7.91 -2.47
CA ASN A 120 -7.59 -8.49 -1.13
C ASN A 120 -7.22 -7.41 -0.11
N THR A 121 -6.15 -6.65 -0.35
CA THR A 121 -5.76 -5.53 0.51
C THR A 121 -6.91 -4.54 0.71
N VAL A 122 -7.60 -4.16 -0.38
CA VAL A 122 -8.76 -3.26 -0.32
C VAL A 122 -9.89 -3.86 0.51
N ASN A 123 -10.21 -5.14 0.30
CA ASN A 123 -11.25 -5.82 1.04
C ASN A 123 -10.94 -5.94 2.53
N ASP A 124 -9.70 -6.26 2.87
CA ASP A 124 -9.27 -6.40 4.26
C ASP A 124 -9.38 -5.06 4.99
N TRP A 125 -8.88 -3.98 4.38
CA TRP A 125 -8.93 -2.66 5.00
C TRP A 125 -10.37 -2.11 5.12
N LYS A 126 -11.18 -2.19 4.05
CA LYS A 126 -12.57 -1.72 4.13
C LYS A 126 -13.41 -2.48 5.15
N ASN A 127 -13.16 -3.80 5.30
CA ASN A 127 -13.85 -4.61 6.29
C ASN A 127 -13.39 -4.28 7.71
N ALA A 128 -12.07 -4.13 7.92
CA ALA A 128 -11.51 -3.75 9.21
C ALA A 128 -12.00 -2.38 9.68
N PHE A 129 -12.19 -1.44 8.75
CA PHE A 129 -12.66 -0.08 9.05
C PHE A 129 -14.16 0.12 8.89
N ASN A 130 -14.91 -0.98 8.71
CA ASN A 130 -16.39 -1.00 8.65
C ASN A 130 -16.95 -0.01 7.61
N CYS A 131 -16.36 0.06 6.42
CA CYS A 131 -16.88 0.92 5.35
C CYS A 131 -18.23 0.42 4.88
N SER A 132 -19.27 1.22 5.02
CA SER A 132 -20.67 0.80 4.78
C SER A 132 -21.17 1.15 3.38
N ASN A 133 -20.53 2.08 2.69
CA ASN A 133 -20.92 2.56 1.37
C ASN A 133 -19.77 2.51 0.37
N SER A 134 -20.14 2.43 -0.90
CA SER A 134 -19.15 2.47 -1.99
C SER A 134 -19.73 3.05 -3.28
N THR A 135 -18.84 3.60 -4.10
CA THR A 135 -19.12 3.96 -5.48
C THR A 135 -18.11 3.29 -6.40
N LYS A 136 -18.56 2.97 -7.61
CA LYS A 136 -17.70 2.45 -8.67
C LYS A 136 -17.91 3.25 -9.93
N LYS A 137 -16.84 3.72 -10.54
CA LYS A 137 -16.91 4.46 -11.80
C LYS A 137 -15.80 4.02 -12.74
N GLN A 138 -16.08 4.09 -14.04
CA GLN A 138 -15.10 3.96 -15.10
C GLN A 138 -14.55 5.34 -15.42
N ILE A 139 -13.23 5.45 -15.46
CA ILE A 139 -12.53 6.64 -15.92
C ILE A 139 -12.09 6.33 -17.36
N LEU A 140 -12.77 6.97 -18.31
CA LEU A 140 -12.49 6.80 -19.72
C LEU A 140 -11.76 8.03 -20.24
N ASN A 141 -10.57 7.81 -20.77
CA ASN A 141 -9.71 8.74 -21.49
C ASN A 141 -8.63 9.46 -20.64
N PRO A 142 -7.35 9.24 -20.98
CA PRO A 142 -6.85 8.36 -22.06
C PRO A 142 -6.76 6.88 -21.65
N ALA A 143 -6.89 6.54 -20.39
CA ALA A 143 -6.75 5.20 -19.85
C ALA A 143 -8.10 4.60 -19.45
N GLU A 144 -8.31 3.32 -19.73
CA GLU A 144 -9.44 2.57 -19.20
C GLU A 144 -9.15 2.19 -17.75
N MET A 145 -9.64 2.98 -16.81
CA MET A 145 -9.45 2.74 -15.38
C MET A 145 -10.77 2.48 -14.69
N THR A 146 -10.75 1.64 -13.69
CA THR A 146 -11.86 1.48 -12.74
C THR A 146 -11.45 2.08 -11.40
N GLU A 147 -12.21 3.03 -10.90
CA GLU A 147 -12.12 3.52 -9.53
C GLU A 147 -13.21 2.89 -8.68
N GLU A 148 -12.84 2.30 -7.56
CA GLU A 148 -13.75 1.91 -6.48
C GLU A 148 -13.41 2.73 -5.24
N HIS A 149 -14.40 3.46 -4.73
CA HIS A 149 -14.26 4.31 -3.56
C HIS A 149 -15.21 3.84 -2.46
N PHE A 150 -14.65 3.50 -1.31
CA PHE A 150 -15.37 3.06 -0.11
C PHE A 150 -15.32 4.17 0.93
N TYR A 151 -16.49 4.49 1.49
CA TYR A 151 -16.68 5.59 2.42
C TYR A 151 -17.69 5.24 3.52
N ASP A 152 -17.97 6.19 4.40
CA ASP A 152 -18.68 5.96 5.65
C ASP A 152 -18.01 4.84 6.46
N CYS A 153 -16.69 4.94 6.53
CA CYS A 153 -15.84 4.07 7.33
C CYS A 153 -15.67 4.64 8.75
N SER A 154 -15.15 3.82 9.66
CA SER A 154 -14.77 4.26 11.01
C SER A 154 -13.84 5.49 10.95
N ASP A 155 -14.02 6.43 11.86
CA ASP A 155 -13.27 7.70 11.95
C ASP A 155 -13.27 8.57 10.69
N GLY A 156 -14.22 8.32 9.77
CA GLY A 156 -14.39 9.11 8.55
C GLY A 156 -13.31 8.89 7.49
N VAL A 157 -12.49 7.84 7.62
CA VAL A 157 -11.49 7.48 6.61
C VAL A 157 -12.15 6.94 5.33
N THR A 158 -11.40 6.87 4.26
CA THR A 158 -11.85 6.31 2.97
C THR A 158 -10.80 5.38 2.40
N ILE A 159 -11.26 4.40 1.63
CA ILE A 159 -10.41 3.49 0.87
C ILE A 159 -10.73 3.65 -0.60
N THR A 160 -9.74 3.95 -1.41
CA THR A 160 -9.91 4.11 -2.86
C THR A 160 -8.95 3.19 -3.59
N SER A 161 -9.47 2.38 -4.51
CA SER A 161 -8.65 1.62 -5.44
C SER A 161 -8.85 2.13 -6.87
N ILE A 162 -7.76 2.19 -7.62
CA ILE A 162 -7.74 2.56 -9.02
C ILE A 162 -7.03 1.44 -9.78
N LEU A 163 -7.75 0.75 -10.63
CA LEU A 163 -7.20 -0.30 -11.48
C LEU A 163 -7.16 0.19 -12.93
N ASP A 164 -5.96 0.30 -13.47
CA ASP A 164 -5.72 0.55 -14.89
C ASP A 164 -5.83 -0.78 -15.65
N HIS A 165 -6.61 -0.79 -16.74
CA HIS A 165 -6.85 -1.98 -17.55
C HIS A 165 -5.92 -2.08 -18.77
N ASN A 166 -5.07 -1.06 -19.02
CA ASN A 166 -4.10 -1.06 -20.12
C ASN A 166 -2.79 -1.75 -19.75
#